data_f39bf78b8734455b59bbc6f306b78940
#
_entry.id   f39bf78b8734455b59bbc6f306b78940
#
_cell.length_a   1.000
_cell.length_b   1.000
_cell.length_c   1.000
_cell.angle_alpha   90.00
_cell.angle_beta   90.00
_cell.angle_gamma   90.00
#
_symmetry.space_group_name_H-M   'P 1'
#
loop_
_entity.id
_entity.type
_entity.pdbx_description
1 polymer ?
#
loop_
_entity_poly.entity_id
_entity_poly.type
_entity_poly.pdbx_seq_one_letter_code
_entity_poly.pdbx_strand_id
1 'polypeptide(L)'
;MKIDEIIKKSIEIPGISIKRGEFSAELILKERDGKGSMTFFPLFPGVTLAYIFVNSPVWTAPDFHDNGSMETGPLLLNYCVTGRCELILNNGNFVYVKDGEISLTERFARHQYVYPRRIYEGIEFFVDMDTVNAQSSWVEAEFDIDFHRLRDLYCPDGGTYIASVTTEIEEVLKKLWSLLDISVPLAIPQMKIYTLALFSLLQNLKEIPPSQACTFFTETQVDIAKRVEKI
;
A
#
# COMPACT_ATOMS: atom_id res chain seq x y z
N MET A 1 11.05 3.24 5.92
CA MET A 1 11.14 4.60 5.31
C MET A 1 11.05 5.64 6.41
N LYS A 2 11.85 6.70 6.39
CA LYS A 2 11.80 7.78 7.39
C LYS A 2 10.94 8.94 6.89
N ILE A 3 10.32 9.70 7.80
CA ILE A 3 9.48 10.87 7.43
C ILE A 3 10.23 11.84 6.50
N ASP A 4 11.51 12.11 6.80
CA ASP A 4 12.32 13.02 5.99
C ASP A 4 12.56 12.52 4.55
N GLU A 5 12.63 11.22 4.35
CA GLU A 5 12.75 10.60 3.01
C GLU A 5 11.45 10.76 2.22
N ILE A 6 10.30 10.55 2.88
CA ILE A 6 8.98 10.78 2.27
C ILE A 6 8.86 12.23 1.81
N ILE A 7 9.19 13.16 2.70
CA ILE A 7 9.13 14.60 2.41
C ILE A 7 10.05 14.95 1.24
N LYS A 8 11.32 14.52 1.28
CA LYS A 8 12.29 14.82 0.24
C LYS A 8 11.84 14.36 -1.15
N LYS A 9 11.32 13.12 -1.25
CA LYS A 9 10.85 12.55 -2.52
C LYS A 9 9.55 13.18 -3.03
N SER A 10 8.77 13.80 -2.15
CA SER A 10 7.46 14.36 -2.49
C SER A 10 7.52 15.85 -2.86
N ILE A 11 8.59 16.56 -2.49
CA ILE A 11 8.72 18.01 -2.74
C ILE A 11 8.70 18.36 -4.23
N GLU A 12 9.20 17.48 -5.08
CA GLU A 12 9.34 17.72 -6.52
C GLU A 12 8.09 17.37 -7.32
N ILE A 13 7.04 16.82 -6.66
CA ILE A 13 5.83 16.41 -7.37
C ILE A 13 4.87 17.60 -7.49
N PRO A 14 4.54 18.04 -8.71
CA PRO A 14 3.59 19.12 -8.91
C PRO A 14 2.21 18.79 -8.31
N GLY A 15 1.56 19.77 -7.70
CA GLY A 15 0.22 19.59 -7.13
C GLY A 15 0.19 18.92 -5.75
N ILE A 16 1.32 18.49 -5.21
CA ILE A 16 1.40 17.92 -3.86
C ILE A 16 1.90 18.99 -2.87
N SER A 17 1.21 19.14 -1.77
CA SER A 17 1.69 19.87 -0.59
C SER A 17 1.92 18.90 0.56
N ILE A 18 2.89 19.23 1.42
CA ILE A 18 3.33 18.37 2.50
C ILE A 18 3.03 19.06 3.83
N LYS A 19 2.43 18.29 4.74
CA LYS A 19 2.26 18.69 6.12
C LYS A 19 3.03 17.72 7.02
N ARG A 20 3.96 18.25 7.79
CA ARG A 20 4.77 17.48 8.74
C ARG A 20 4.10 17.49 10.11
N GLY A 21 3.86 16.31 10.67
CA GLY A 21 3.52 16.08 12.08
C GLY A 21 4.75 15.61 12.86
N GLU A 22 4.58 15.45 14.16
CA GLU A 22 5.62 14.91 15.03
C GLU A 22 5.92 13.44 14.72
N PHE A 23 4.88 12.65 14.45
CA PHE A 23 4.96 11.20 14.20
C PHE A 23 4.51 10.80 12.80
N SER A 24 4.18 11.75 11.93
CA SER A 24 3.60 11.49 10.62
C SER A 24 4.04 12.51 9.59
N ALA A 25 3.91 12.14 8.32
CA ALA A 25 3.94 13.07 7.19
C ALA A 25 2.67 12.88 6.36
N GLU A 26 1.99 13.97 6.04
CA GLU A 26 0.79 13.97 5.19
C GLU A 26 1.11 14.60 3.83
N LEU A 27 0.91 13.85 2.76
CA LEU A 27 0.90 14.35 1.39
C LEU A 27 -0.51 14.71 1.02
N ILE A 28 -0.72 15.95 0.57
CA ILE A 28 -2.03 16.47 0.20
C ILE A 28 -2.02 16.78 -1.29
N LEU A 29 -2.83 16.06 -2.04
CA LEU A 29 -3.07 16.32 -3.46
C LEU A 29 -4.06 17.47 -3.59
N LYS A 30 -3.66 18.47 -4.38
CA LYS A 30 -4.50 19.63 -4.78
C LYS A 30 -4.44 19.74 -6.29
N GLU A 31 -5.39 19.14 -6.95
CA GLU A 31 -5.58 19.28 -8.39
C GLU A 31 -6.88 20.00 -8.70
N ARG A 32 -6.98 20.52 -9.94
CA ARG A 32 -8.17 21.23 -10.42
C ARG A 32 -9.43 20.37 -10.29
N ASP A 33 -9.33 19.09 -10.59
CA ASP A 33 -10.45 18.16 -10.69
C ASP A 33 -10.46 17.08 -9.57
N GLY A 34 -9.66 17.27 -8.51
CA GLY A 34 -9.62 16.28 -7.44
C GLY A 34 -8.87 16.74 -6.20
N LYS A 35 -9.04 15.96 -5.16
CA LYS A 35 -8.34 16.11 -3.89
C LYS A 35 -7.99 14.73 -3.35
N GLY A 36 -6.98 14.67 -2.50
CA GLY A 36 -6.63 13.44 -1.79
C GLY A 36 -5.60 13.71 -0.70
N SER A 37 -5.40 12.75 0.15
CA SER A 37 -4.32 12.76 1.12
C SER A 37 -3.77 11.36 1.35
N MET A 38 -2.51 11.29 1.68
CA MET A 38 -1.82 10.08 2.09
C MET A 38 -0.99 10.40 3.33
N THR A 39 -1.38 9.82 4.47
CA THR A 39 -0.73 10.08 5.75
C THR A 39 0.12 8.91 6.15
N PHE A 40 1.42 9.12 6.26
CA PHE A 40 2.44 8.12 6.57
C PHE A 40 2.79 8.11 8.05
N PHE A 41 2.88 6.93 8.63
CA PHE A 41 3.31 6.66 10.01
C PHE A 41 4.46 5.64 9.98
N PRO A 42 5.72 6.05 10.12
CA PRO A 42 6.83 5.13 10.35
C PRO A 42 6.64 4.41 11.69
N LEU A 43 6.40 3.11 11.65
CA LEU A 43 6.11 2.32 12.84
C LEU A 43 7.34 1.62 13.40
N PHE A 44 8.12 0.98 12.51
CA PHE A 44 9.36 0.30 12.82
C PHE A 44 10.41 0.69 11.77
N PRO A 45 11.72 0.50 12.04
CA PRO A 45 12.71 0.60 11.00
C PRO A 45 12.33 -0.29 9.80
N GLY A 46 12.19 0.29 8.62
CA GLY A 46 11.76 -0.43 7.41
C GLY A 46 10.24 -0.64 7.26
N VAL A 47 9.41 -0.36 8.26
CA VAL A 47 7.96 -0.56 8.17
C VAL A 47 7.22 0.77 8.35
N THR A 48 6.48 1.17 7.34
CA THR A 48 5.66 2.39 7.34
C THR A 48 4.21 2.04 6.98
N LEU A 49 3.28 2.50 7.79
CA LEU A 49 1.84 2.46 7.53
C LEU A 49 1.42 3.76 6.85
N ALA A 50 0.56 3.68 5.85
CA ALA A 50 -0.09 4.85 5.26
C ALA A 50 -1.60 4.69 5.20
N TYR A 51 -2.32 5.78 5.44
CA TYR A 51 -3.75 5.90 5.20
C TYR A 51 -3.97 6.77 3.96
N ILE A 52 -4.83 6.31 3.08
CA ILE A 52 -5.07 6.91 1.76
C ILE A 52 -6.52 7.34 1.65
N PHE A 53 -6.75 8.60 1.29
CA PHE A 53 -8.05 9.17 0.96
C PHE A 53 -7.95 9.91 -0.37
N VAL A 54 -8.67 9.45 -1.37
CA VAL A 54 -8.65 10.04 -2.70
C VAL A 54 -10.07 10.30 -3.19
N ASN A 55 -10.31 11.50 -3.69
CA ASN A 55 -11.44 11.86 -4.52
C ASN A 55 -10.90 12.55 -5.77
N SER A 56 -10.27 11.76 -6.62
CA SER A 56 -9.65 12.20 -7.87
C SER A 56 -9.62 11.00 -8.83
N PRO A 57 -9.71 11.21 -10.14
CA PRO A 57 -9.57 10.11 -11.10
C PRO A 57 -8.14 9.54 -11.12
N VAL A 58 -7.17 10.31 -10.69
CA VAL A 58 -5.74 9.97 -10.76
C VAL A 58 -5.01 10.53 -9.55
N TRP A 59 -4.00 9.81 -9.08
CA TRP A 59 -3.01 10.27 -8.11
C TRP A 59 -1.61 9.96 -8.64
N THR A 60 -0.73 10.95 -8.66
CA THR A 60 0.69 10.74 -8.92
C THR A 60 1.41 10.61 -7.57
N ALA A 61 1.79 9.40 -7.21
CA ALA A 61 2.53 9.16 -5.98
C ALA A 61 4.03 9.46 -6.17
N PRO A 62 4.75 9.78 -5.08
CA PRO A 62 6.21 9.84 -5.10
C PRO A 62 6.79 8.50 -5.52
N ASP A 63 7.87 8.55 -6.29
CA ASP A 63 8.67 7.36 -6.56
C ASP A 63 9.51 7.02 -5.32
N PHE A 64 9.05 6.04 -4.56
CA PHE A 64 9.79 5.54 -3.42
C PHE A 64 10.88 4.52 -3.82
N HIS A 65 10.98 4.17 -5.10
CA HIS A 65 11.87 3.14 -5.63
C HIS A 65 13.15 3.68 -6.29
N ASP A 66 13.18 4.97 -6.66
CA ASP A 66 14.27 5.54 -7.46
C ASP A 66 15.47 5.98 -6.61
N ASN A 67 16.08 5.06 -5.87
CA ASN A 67 17.37 5.32 -5.21
C ASN A 67 18.55 4.56 -5.85
N GLY A 68 18.38 3.90 -6.99
CA GLY A 68 19.47 3.25 -7.72
C GLY A 68 20.25 2.18 -6.92
N SER A 69 19.92 1.97 -5.65
CA SER A 69 20.64 1.12 -4.70
C SER A 69 19.84 -0.06 -4.18
N MET A 70 18.54 -0.19 -4.51
CA MET A 70 17.74 -1.32 -4.07
C MET A 70 17.89 -2.47 -5.07
N GLU A 71 18.62 -3.51 -4.68
CA GLU A 71 18.64 -4.79 -5.41
C GLU A 71 17.25 -5.47 -5.33
N THR A 72 16.51 -5.22 -4.25
CA THR A 72 15.14 -5.71 -4.03
C THR A 72 14.19 -4.55 -3.81
N GLY A 73 13.03 -4.53 -4.52
CA GLY A 73 11.97 -3.55 -4.28
C GLY A 73 11.35 -3.71 -2.88
N PRO A 74 10.65 -2.68 -2.35
CA PRO A 74 9.90 -2.83 -1.12
C PRO A 74 8.73 -3.81 -1.34
N LEU A 75 8.38 -4.54 -0.29
CA LEU A 75 7.12 -5.26 -0.25
C LEU A 75 6.00 -4.25 0.10
N LEU A 76 5.01 -4.15 -0.76
CA LEU A 76 3.87 -3.29 -0.61
C LEU A 76 2.62 -4.12 -0.34
N LEU A 77 1.95 -3.84 0.76
CA LEU A 77 0.63 -4.40 1.06
C LEU A 77 -0.38 -3.26 1.02
N ASN A 78 -1.40 -3.38 0.19
CA ASN A 78 -2.50 -2.43 0.11
C ASN A 78 -3.82 -3.14 0.45
N TYR A 79 -4.65 -2.51 1.25
CA TYR A 79 -6.03 -2.92 1.55
C TYR A 79 -7.00 -1.83 1.14
N CYS A 80 -7.92 -2.17 0.25
CA CYS A 80 -8.97 -1.25 -0.19
C CYS A 80 -10.16 -1.30 0.79
N VAL A 81 -10.40 -0.21 1.49
CA VAL A 81 -11.55 -0.04 2.39
C VAL A 81 -12.78 0.34 1.58
N THR A 82 -12.63 1.29 0.66
CA THR A 82 -13.72 1.79 -0.19
C THR A 82 -13.17 2.18 -1.56
N GLY A 83 -13.88 1.81 -2.60
CA GLY A 83 -13.59 2.24 -3.97
C GLY A 83 -12.87 1.20 -4.81
N ARG A 84 -12.08 1.67 -5.76
CA ARG A 84 -11.35 0.82 -6.68
C ARG A 84 -10.10 1.52 -7.19
N CYS A 85 -8.97 0.83 -7.12
CA CYS A 85 -7.70 1.28 -7.66
C CYS A 85 -7.30 0.40 -8.85
N GLU A 86 -6.89 1.02 -9.96
CA GLU A 86 -6.27 0.36 -11.11
C GLU A 86 -4.76 0.40 -10.93
N LEU A 87 -4.14 -0.76 -10.94
CA LEU A 87 -2.70 -0.96 -10.91
C LEU A 87 -2.21 -1.42 -12.27
N ILE A 88 -1.08 -0.89 -12.70
CA ILE A 88 -0.40 -1.31 -13.92
C ILE A 88 0.84 -2.09 -13.52
N LEU A 89 0.88 -3.36 -13.91
CA LEU A 89 1.96 -4.28 -13.60
C LEU A 89 3.16 -4.08 -14.53
N ASN A 90 4.33 -4.60 -14.15
CA ASN A 90 5.57 -4.49 -14.93
C ASN A 90 5.47 -5.08 -16.35
N ASN A 91 4.59 -6.04 -16.56
CA ASN A 91 4.32 -6.64 -17.87
C ASN A 91 3.29 -5.86 -18.73
N GLY A 92 2.85 -4.68 -18.25
CA GLY A 92 1.85 -3.84 -18.92
C GLY A 92 0.40 -4.29 -18.73
N ASN A 93 0.15 -5.34 -17.97
CA ASN A 93 -1.20 -5.78 -17.66
C ASN A 93 -1.84 -4.90 -16.58
N PHE A 94 -3.15 -4.79 -16.63
CA PHE A 94 -3.95 -4.05 -15.66
C PHE A 94 -4.60 -5.00 -14.68
N VAL A 95 -4.60 -4.60 -13.42
CA VAL A 95 -5.28 -5.30 -12.34
C VAL A 95 -5.99 -4.29 -11.47
N TYR A 96 -7.07 -4.71 -10.87
CA TYR A 96 -7.88 -3.84 -10.01
C TYR A 96 -7.92 -4.39 -8.60
N VAL A 97 -7.79 -3.50 -7.62
CA VAL A 97 -8.05 -3.78 -6.21
C VAL A 97 -9.32 -3.03 -5.84
N LYS A 98 -10.27 -3.71 -5.25
CA LYS A 98 -11.60 -3.17 -4.87
C LYS A 98 -11.90 -3.38 -3.40
N ASP A 99 -13.05 -2.89 -2.96
CA ASP A 99 -13.54 -2.97 -1.57
C ASP A 99 -13.35 -4.37 -0.98
N GLY A 100 -12.70 -4.45 0.19
CA GLY A 100 -12.46 -5.68 0.93
C GLY A 100 -11.35 -6.58 0.37
N GLU A 101 -10.58 -6.10 -0.61
CA GLU A 101 -9.44 -6.82 -1.16
C GLU A 101 -8.12 -6.28 -0.64
N ILE A 102 -7.15 -7.19 -0.49
CA ILE A 102 -5.74 -6.86 -0.33
C ILE A 102 -4.99 -7.11 -1.63
N SER A 103 -3.92 -6.34 -1.82
CA SER A 103 -2.88 -6.68 -2.77
C SER A 103 -1.52 -6.67 -2.09
N LEU A 104 -0.68 -7.64 -2.44
CA LEU A 104 0.74 -7.65 -2.10
C LEU A 104 1.53 -7.65 -3.39
N THR A 105 2.55 -6.79 -3.47
CA THR A 105 3.41 -6.69 -4.64
C THR A 105 4.79 -6.20 -4.25
N GLU A 106 5.79 -6.65 -4.99
CA GLU A 106 7.18 -6.24 -4.82
C GLU A 106 7.54 -5.04 -5.70
N ARG A 107 6.82 -4.84 -6.80
CA ARG A 107 7.15 -3.80 -7.79
C ARG A 107 5.91 -3.20 -8.44
N PHE A 108 5.84 -1.88 -8.47
CA PHE A 108 4.92 -1.15 -9.32
C PHE A 108 5.63 -0.61 -10.56
N ALA A 109 5.00 -0.80 -11.73
CA ALA A 109 5.58 -0.35 -13.00
C ALA A 109 5.45 1.17 -13.22
N ARG A 110 4.53 1.84 -12.53
CA ARG A 110 4.22 3.27 -12.76
C ARG A 110 3.88 3.97 -11.46
N HIS A 111 4.23 5.27 -11.42
CA HIS A 111 3.97 6.18 -10.29
C HIS A 111 2.57 6.78 -10.32
N GLN A 112 1.71 6.35 -11.22
CA GLN A 112 0.36 6.90 -11.39
C GLN A 112 -0.68 5.85 -11.06
N TYR A 113 -1.52 6.17 -10.08
CA TYR A 113 -2.65 5.35 -9.67
C TYR A 113 -3.92 5.92 -10.31
N VAL A 114 -4.75 5.06 -10.88
CA VAL A 114 -6.02 5.45 -11.50
C VAL A 114 -7.17 4.95 -10.62
N TYR A 115 -8.11 5.83 -10.36
CA TYR A 115 -9.31 5.55 -9.56
C TYR A 115 -10.55 5.70 -10.43
N PRO A 116 -11.06 4.62 -11.06
CA PRO A 116 -12.15 4.71 -12.03
C PRO A 116 -13.43 5.36 -11.46
N ARG A 117 -13.69 5.18 -10.18
CA ARG A 117 -14.82 5.78 -9.47
C ARG A 117 -14.47 7.05 -8.72
N ARG A 118 -13.27 7.60 -8.91
CA ARG A 118 -12.73 8.79 -8.23
C ARG A 118 -12.53 8.63 -6.73
N ILE A 119 -13.32 7.83 -6.04
CA ILE A 119 -13.23 7.62 -4.59
C ILE A 119 -12.39 6.38 -4.33
N TYR A 120 -11.40 6.55 -3.45
CA TYR A 120 -10.59 5.47 -2.92
C TYR A 120 -10.18 5.79 -1.48
N GLU A 121 -10.41 4.82 -0.60
CA GLU A 121 -9.96 4.86 0.78
C GLU A 121 -9.25 3.54 1.08
N GLY A 122 -8.08 3.60 1.71
CA GLY A 122 -7.30 2.40 1.93
C GLY A 122 -6.21 2.55 2.97
N ILE A 123 -5.63 1.40 3.30
CA ILE A 123 -4.45 1.25 4.14
C ILE A 123 -3.33 0.67 3.27
N GLU A 124 -2.15 1.23 3.37
CA GLU A 124 -0.98 0.72 2.68
C GLU A 124 0.20 0.55 3.63
N PHE A 125 0.92 -0.55 3.50
CA PHE A 125 2.16 -0.82 4.22
C PHE A 125 3.31 -0.84 3.23
N PHE A 126 4.34 -0.09 3.56
CA PHE A 126 5.63 -0.09 2.86
C PHE A 126 6.63 -0.82 3.74
N VAL A 127 7.15 -1.95 3.27
CA VAL A 127 8.19 -2.71 3.94
C VAL A 127 9.48 -2.62 3.11
N ASP A 128 10.42 -1.84 3.60
CA ASP A 128 11.78 -1.73 3.05
C ASP A 128 12.58 -2.96 3.51
N MET A 129 12.75 -3.92 2.62
CA MET A 129 13.32 -5.22 2.91
C MET A 129 14.77 -5.12 3.43
N ASP A 130 15.57 -4.20 2.88
CA ASP A 130 16.96 -4.03 3.30
C ASP A 130 17.04 -3.45 4.72
N THR A 131 16.20 -2.45 5.01
CA THR A 131 16.15 -1.84 6.36
C THR A 131 15.59 -2.80 7.40
N VAL A 132 14.56 -3.57 7.08
CA VAL A 132 13.97 -4.56 7.98
C VAL A 132 15.02 -5.59 8.39
N ASN A 133 15.75 -6.14 7.45
CA ASN A 133 16.81 -7.12 7.72
C ASN A 133 17.92 -6.56 8.61
N ALA A 134 18.33 -5.33 8.35
CA ALA A 134 19.43 -4.71 9.08
C ALA A 134 19.05 -4.20 10.48
N GLN A 135 17.80 -3.74 10.68
CA GLN A 135 17.43 -2.95 11.86
C GLN A 135 16.19 -3.48 12.61
N SER A 136 15.43 -4.41 12.02
CA SER A 136 14.19 -4.95 12.61
C SER A 136 14.19 -6.47 12.71
N SER A 137 15.36 -7.12 12.68
CA SER A 137 15.51 -8.57 12.87
C SER A 137 14.93 -9.08 14.21
N TRP A 138 14.78 -8.20 15.21
CA TRP A 138 14.10 -8.51 16.45
C TRP A 138 12.61 -8.86 16.25
N VAL A 139 11.98 -8.34 15.17
CA VAL A 139 10.58 -8.68 14.85
C VAL A 139 10.47 -10.18 14.53
N GLU A 140 11.41 -10.71 13.77
CA GLU A 140 11.49 -12.15 13.50
C GLU A 140 11.78 -12.92 14.79
N ALA A 141 12.78 -12.48 15.56
CA ALA A 141 13.21 -13.18 16.79
C ALA A 141 12.13 -13.22 17.87
N GLU A 142 11.35 -12.15 18.06
CA GLU A 142 10.39 -12.02 19.17
C GLU A 142 8.94 -12.36 18.74
N PHE A 143 8.60 -12.21 17.46
CA PHE A 143 7.23 -12.37 16.96
C PHE A 143 7.11 -13.42 15.86
N ASP A 144 8.20 -14.06 15.46
CA ASP A 144 8.24 -15.06 14.39
C ASP A 144 7.66 -14.54 13.06
N ILE A 145 7.91 -13.25 12.75
CA ILE A 145 7.46 -12.61 11.52
C ILE A 145 8.64 -12.44 10.58
N ASP A 146 8.69 -13.26 9.54
CA ASP A 146 9.69 -13.24 8.47
C ASP A 146 9.11 -12.54 7.22
N PHE A 147 9.56 -11.32 6.94
CA PHE A 147 9.12 -10.55 5.78
C PHE A 147 9.57 -11.13 4.44
N HIS A 148 10.70 -11.86 4.40
CA HIS A 148 11.12 -12.59 3.20
C HIS A 148 10.17 -13.73 2.90
N ARG A 149 9.81 -14.49 3.92
CA ARG A 149 8.82 -15.55 3.78
C ARG A 149 7.47 -15.00 3.32
N LEU A 150 7.02 -13.86 3.86
CA LEU A 150 5.80 -13.18 3.39
C LEU A 150 5.90 -12.82 1.91
N ARG A 151 7.01 -12.22 1.49
CA ARG A 151 7.24 -11.90 0.08
C ARG A 151 7.17 -13.15 -0.79
N ASP A 152 7.89 -14.21 -0.43
CA ASP A 152 7.98 -15.44 -1.23
C ASP A 152 6.62 -16.16 -1.30
N LEU A 153 5.81 -16.10 -0.24
CA LEU A 153 4.46 -16.66 -0.21
C LEU A 153 3.48 -15.93 -1.15
N TYR A 154 3.54 -14.60 -1.19
CA TYR A 154 2.54 -13.78 -1.88
C TYR A 154 3.02 -13.20 -3.20
N CYS A 155 4.31 -13.04 -3.38
CA CYS A 155 4.91 -12.42 -4.55
C CYS A 155 5.96 -13.34 -5.21
N PRO A 156 5.64 -14.63 -5.48
CA PRO A 156 6.63 -15.51 -6.12
C PRO A 156 7.04 -14.89 -7.46
N ASP A 157 8.36 -14.91 -7.73
CA ASP A 157 8.97 -14.36 -8.96
C ASP A 157 8.68 -12.87 -9.20
N GLY A 158 8.46 -12.09 -8.12
CA GLY A 158 8.11 -10.67 -8.22
C GLY A 158 6.68 -10.43 -8.72
N GLY A 159 5.80 -11.41 -8.56
CA GLY A 159 4.40 -11.33 -8.93
C GLY A 159 3.58 -10.40 -8.05
N THR A 160 2.31 -10.28 -8.39
CA THR A 160 1.33 -9.53 -7.59
C THR A 160 0.23 -10.47 -7.14
N TYR A 161 -0.04 -10.48 -5.85
CA TYR A 161 -1.14 -11.20 -5.23
C TYR A 161 -2.31 -10.25 -4.98
N ILE A 162 -3.53 -10.68 -5.29
CA ILE A 162 -4.77 -9.94 -4.95
C ILE A 162 -5.81 -10.96 -4.52
N ALA A 163 -6.44 -10.73 -3.37
CA ALA A 163 -7.55 -11.56 -2.90
C ALA A 163 -8.45 -10.79 -1.92
N SER A 164 -9.66 -11.30 -1.74
CA SER A 164 -10.50 -10.90 -0.61
C SER A 164 -9.87 -11.38 0.69
N VAL A 165 -9.95 -10.56 1.72
CA VAL A 165 -9.39 -10.88 3.04
C VAL A 165 -10.24 -11.92 3.77
N THR A 166 -9.61 -12.72 4.64
CA THR A 166 -10.34 -13.55 5.61
C THR A 166 -10.93 -12.69 6.72
N THR A 167 -11.90 -13.21 7.45
CA THR A 167 -12.56 -12.50 8.55
C THR A 167 -11.55 -12.01 9.60
N GLU A 168 -10.57 -12.84 9.95
CA GLU A 168 -9.56 -12.52 10.96
C GLU A 168 -8.67 -11.35 10.51
N ILE A 169 -8.27 -11.35 9.24
CA ILE A 169 -7.47 -10.25 8.65
C ILE A 169 -8.32 -8.97 8.59
N GLU A 170 -9.59 -9.09 8.17
CA GLU A 170 -10.49 -7.96 8.07
C GLU A 170 -10.72 -7.28 9.44
N GLU A 171 -10.86 -8.06 10.51
CA GLU A 171 -10.99 -7.52 11.87
C GLU A 171 -9.77 -6.68 12.30
N VAL A 172 -8.57 -7.14 12.00
CA VAL A 172 -7.34 -6.40 12.30
C VAL A 172 -7.26 -5.12 11.46
N LEU A 173 -7.58 -5.20 10.18
CA LEU A 173 -7.59 -4.03 9.28
C LEU A 173 -8.65 -2.99 9.70
N LYS A 174 -9.83 -3.43 10.12
CA LYS A 174 -10.86 -2.54 10.70
C LYS A 174 -10.38 -1.85 11.99
N LYS A 175 -9.63 -2.57 12.84
CA LYS A 175 -9.01 -1.95 14.02
C LYS A 175 -7.99 -0.89 13.63
N LEU A 176 -7.11 -1.18 12.70
CA LEU A 176 -6.17 -0.18 12.16
C LEU A 176 -6.90 1.05 11.62
N TRP A 177 -7.95 0.84 10.81
CA TRP A 177 -8.75 1.93 10.26
C TRP A 177 -9.37 2.81 11.34
N SER A 178 -9.90 2.21 12.39
CA SER A 178 -10.53 2.94 13.51
C SER A 178 -9.56 3.82 14.31
N LEU A 179 -8.25 3.61 14.19
CA LEU A 179 -7.24 4.43 14.87
C LEU A 179 -7.09 5.83 14.27
N LEU A 180 -7.64 6.08 13.09
CA LEU A 180 -7.67 7.42 12.49
C LEU A 180 -8.43 8.44 13.34
N ASP A 181 -9.43 7.99 14.12
CA ASP A 181 -10.25 8.83 15.00
C ASP A 181 -9.60 9.09 16.37
N ILE A 182 -8.45 8.48 16.62
CA ILE A 182 -7.72 8.60 17.89
C ILE A 182 -6.56 9.59 17.73
N SER A 183 -6.27 10.36 18.79
CA SER A 183 -5.11 11.25 18.76
C SER A 183 -3.81 10.47 18.49
N VAL A 184 -2.97 10.99 17.61
CA VAL A 184 -1.79 10.29 17.08
C VAL A 184 -0.88 9.69 18.17
N PRO A 185 -0.54 10.37 19.28
CA PRO A 185 0.32 9.79 20.32
C PRO A 185 -0.24 8.51 20.94
N LEU A 186 -1.57 8.39 21.04
CA LEU A 186 -2.24 7.20 21.58
C LEU A 186 -2.43 6.11 20.53
N ALA A 187 -2.57 6.50 19.27
CA ALA A 187 -2.78 5.58 18.16
C ALA A 187 -1.50 4.80 17.79
N ILE A 188 -0.33 5.42 17.82
CA ILE A 188 0.94 4.83 17.38
C ILE A 188 1.24 3.47 18.04
N PRO A 189 1.18 3.31 19.38
CA PRO A 189 1.42 2.00 20.00
C PRO A 189 0.44 0.93 19.50
N GLN A 190 -0.83 1.29 19.30
CA GLN A 190 -1.86 0.37 18.80
C GLN A 190 -1.64 0.04 17.33
N MET A 191 -1.27 1.01 16.49
CA MET A 191 -0.87 0.79 15.10
C MET A 191 0.25 -0.25 15.01
N LYS A 192 1.28 -0.15 15.88
CA LYS A 192 2.37 -1.11 15.95
C LYS A 192 1.88 -2.53 16.28
N ILE A 193 1.05 -2.67 17.30
CA ILE A 193 0.50 -3.97 17.74
C ILE A 193 -0.33 -4.60 16.63
N TYR A 194 -1.27 -3.86 16.03
CA TYR A 194 -2.12 -4.39 14.96
C TYR A 194 -1.35 -4.66 13.67
N THR A 195 -0.27 -3.93 13.40
CA THR A 195 0.63 -4.20 12.28
C THR A 195 1.34 -5.56 12.46
N LEU A 196 1.87 -5.84 13.65
CA LEU A 196 2.48 -7.14 13.95
C LEU A 196 1.43 -8.25 13.87
N ALA A 197 0.23 -8.04 14.42
CA ALA A 197 -0.86 -9.00 14.32
C ALA A 197 -1.24 -9.30 12.85
N LEU A 198 -1.33 -8.29 12.00
CA LEU A 198 -1.62 -8.44 10.58
C LEU A 198 -0.58 -9.30 9.86
N PHE A 199 0.70 -8.97 10.01
CA PHE A 199 1.77 -9.72 9.34
C PHE A 199 1.90 -11.14 9.88
N SER A 200 1.70 -11.35 11.19
CA SER A 200 1.64 -12.70 11.77
C SER A 200 0.48 -13.52 11.20
N LEU A 201 -0.72 -12.96 11.07
CA LEU A 201 -1.86 -13.63 10.45
C LEU A 201 -1.58 -13.98 8.99
N LEU A 202 -1.07 -13.04 8.20
CA LEU A 202 -0.75 -13.27 6.79
C LEU A 202 0.27 -14.40 6.61
N GLN A 203 1.31 -14.44 7.46
CA GLN A 203 2.34 -15.48 7.37
C GLN A 203 1.84 -16.86 7.75
N ASN A 204 0.85 -16.95 8.66
CA ASN A 204 0.40 -18.20 9.26
C ASN A 204 -0.99 -18.64 8.79
N LEU A 205 -1.51 -18.09 7.67
CA LEU A 205 -2.72 -18.60 7.05
C LEU A 205 -2.56 -20.08 6.70
N LYS A 206 -3.52 -20.91 7.14
CA LYS A 206 -3.53 -22.35 6.81
C LYS A 206 -3.71 -22.60 5.32
N GLU A 207 -4.54 -21.78 4.70
CA GLU A 207 -4.80 -21.79 3.26
C GLU A 207 -4.74 -20.34 2.77
N ILE A 208 -3.81 -20.05 1.87
CA ILE A 208 -3.75 -18.76 1.21
C ILE A 208 -4.84 -18.75 0.14
N PRO A 209 -5.83 -17.81 0.21
CA PRO A 209 -6.84 -17.72 -0.83
C PRO A 209 -6.19 -17.60 -2.21
N PRO A 210 -6.74 -18.25 -3.25
CA PRO A 210 -6.16 -18.15 -4.59
C PRO A 210 -6.15 -16.70 -5.03
N SER A 211 -5.03 -16.27 -5.61
CA SER A 211 -4.92 -14.91 -6.13
C SER A 211 -5.96 -14.67 -7.22
N GLN A 212 -6.71 -13.59 -7.09
CA GLN A 212 -7.65 -13.11 -8.12
C GLN A 212 -6.93 -12.28 -9.21
N ALA A 213 -5.62 -12.10 -9.09
CA ALA A 213 -4.79 -11.42 -10.07
C ALA A 213 -4.78 -12.11 -11.47
N CYS A 214 -5.40 -13.28 -11.61
CA CYS A 214 -5.57 -13.95 -12.88
C CYS A 214 -6.51 -13.23 -13.86
N THR A 215 -7.21 -12.19 -13.45
CA THR A 215 -7.98 -11.31 -14.35
C THR A 215 -7.13 -10.13 -14.83
N PHE A 216 -5.96 -10.42 -15.36
CA PHE A 216 -5.16 -9.40 -16.03
C PHE A 216 -5.88 -8.94 -17.31
N PHE A 217 -6.20 -7.66 -17.35
CA PHE A 217 -6.71 -7.06 -18.57
C PHE A 217 -5.54 -6.49 -19.37
N THR A 218 -5.52 -6.74 -20.65
CA THR A 218 -4.59 -6.06 -21.56
C THR A 218 -5.01 -4.61 -21.72
N GLU A 219 -4.06 -3.73 -22.07
CA GLU A 219 -4.33 -2.31 -22.35
C GLU A 219 -5.52 -2.14 -23.33
N THR A 220 -5.55 -2.95 -24.39
CA THR A 220 -6.65 -2.95 -25.37
C THR A 220 -8.02 -3.28 -24.74
N GLN A 221 -8.07 -4.26 -23.83
CA GLN A 221 -9.32 -4.62 -23.16
C GLN A 221 -9.80 -3.51 -22.22
N VAL A 222 -8.88 -2.90 -21.49
CA VAL A 222 -9.18 -1.76 -20.60
C VAL A 222 -9.65 -0.56 -21.41
N ASP A 223 -9.01 -0.24 -22.54
CA ASP A 223 -9.41 0.85 -23.41
C ASP A 223 -10.79 0.65 -24.02
N ILE A 224 -11.12 -0.58 -24.44
CA ILE A 224 -12.46 -0.92 -24.92
C ILE A 224 -13.49 -0.69 -23.82
N ALA A 225 -13.26 -1.21 -22.62
CA ALA A 225 -14.17 -1.03 -21.49
C ALA A 225 -14.38 0.46 -21.14
N LYS A 226 -13.31 1.25 -21.07
CA LYS A 226 -13.37 2.70 -20.81
C LYS A 226 -14.10 3.48 -21.91
N ARG A 227 -14.08 3.02 -23.17
CA ARG A 227 -14.85 3.65 -24.25
C ARG A 227 -16.35 3.36 -24.14
N VAL A 228 -16.71 2.15 -23.72
CA VAL A 228 -18.12 1.77 -23.54
C VAL A 228 -18.75 2.51 -22.35
N GLU A 229 -18.02 2.76 -21.29
CA GLU A 229 -18.52 3.54 -20.14
C GLU A 229 -18.78 5.04 -20.44
N LYS A 230 -18.26 5.55 -21.56
CA LYS A 230 -18.43 6.96 -21.97
C LYS A 230 -19.64 7.19 -22.90
N ILE A 231 -20.36 6.13 -23.28
CA ILE A 231 -21.59 6.18 -24.08
C ILE A 231 -22.81 6.17 -23.17
#